data_b0e4507215712832ecfa067985d10ade
#
_entry.id   b0e4507215712832ecfa067985d10ade
#
_cell.length_a   1.000
_cell.length_b   1.000
_cell.length_c   1.000
_cell.angle_alpha   90.00
_cell.angle_beta   90.00
_cell.angle_gamma   90.00
#
_symmetry.space_group_name_H-M   'P 1'
#
loop_
_entity.id
_entity.type
_entity.pdbx_description
1 polymer ?
#
loop_
_entity_poly.entity_id
_entity_poly.type
_entity_poly.pdbx_seq_one_letter_code
_entity_poly.pdbx_strand_id
1 'polypeptide(L)'
;MEEHKDYHSLGAGQHFVVPFDEVLIFSTNLRPLDLADEAFLRRIGYKIHFDHLTEDMYREIWRDACAEQSIHYQPEMIDYLVSDLHGKTETPFKPCHPRDLLGIAMDRMRYKNKPSVLTEELLDFAWESYFVSVSSAA
;
A
#
# COMPACT_ATOMS: atom_id res chain seq x y z
N MET A 1 -18.30 -22.11 -9.22
CA MET A 1 -17.59 -21.90 -7.93
C MET A 1 -18.28 -22.60 -6.74
N GLU A 2 -19.59 -22.79 -6.76
CA GLU A 2 -20.30 -23.45 -5.64
C GLU A 2 -19.98 -24.95 -5.48
N GLU A 3 -19.41 -25.59 -6.50
CA GLU A 3 -19.09 -27.03 -6.50
C GLU A 3 -17.58 -27.33 -6.51
N HIS A 4 -16.71 -26.36 -6.21
CA HIS A 4 -15.23 -26.53 -6.32
C HIS A 4 -14.77 -27.11 -7.66
N LYS A 5 -15.47 -26.73 -8.75
CA LYS A 5 -15.19 -27.20 -10.10
C LYS A 5 -15.28 -26.04 -11.08
N ASP A 6 -14.37 -26.03 -12.02
CA ASP A 6 -14.42 -25.14 -13.18
C ASP A 6 -14.57 -25.98 -14.47
N TYR A 7 -15.22 -25.42 -15.47
CA TYR A 7 -15.53 -26.07 -16.74
C TYR A 7 -14.78 -25.39 -17.88
N HIS A 8 -13.81 -26.09 -18.44
CA HIS A 8 -13.09 -25.59 -19.60
C HIS A 8 -13.62 -26.20 -20.90
N SER A 9 -13.85 -25.34 -21.90
CA SER A 9 -14.29 -25.74 -23.24
C SER A 9 -13.09 -25.81 -24.20
N LEU A 10 -12.88 -26.93 -24.82
CA LEU A 10 -11.94 -27.08 -25.93
C LEU A 10 -12.66 -26.74 -27.26
N GLY A 11 -11.90 -26.24 -28.27
CA GLY A 11 -12.44 -25.77 -29.56
C GLY A 11 -13.22 -26.79 -30.36
N ALA A 12 -13.31 -28.06 -29.95
CA ALA A 12 -14.09 -29.13 -30.56
C ALA A 12 -15.42 -29.45 -29.82
N GLY A 13 -15.88 -28.56 -28.95
CA GLY A 13 -17.12 -28.78 -28.19
C GLY A 13 -16.98 -29.75 -27.02
N GLN A 14 -15.78 -30.19 -26.72
CA GLN A 14 -15.49 -31.02 -25.54
C GLN A 14 -15.33 -30.13 -24.30
N HIS A 15 -15.97 -30.53 -23.21
CA HIS A 15 -15.85 -29.91 -21.92
C HIS A 15 -15.16 -30.84 -20.95
N PHE A 16 -14.23 -30.32 -20.17
CA PHE A 16 -13.64 -31.07 -19.08
C PHE A 16 -13.71 -30.27 -17.77
N VAL A 17 -13.82 -31.00 -16.68
CA VAL A 17 -13.94 -30.44 -15.33
C VAL A 17 -12.55 -30.35 -14.71
N VAL A 18 -12.22 -29.19 -14.20
CA VAL A 18 -10.98 -28.95 -13.46
C VAL A 18 -11.36 -28.72 -11.98
N PRO A 19 -10.68 -29.38 -11.03
CA PRO A 19 -10.84 -29.02 -9.62
C PRO A 19 -10.50 -27.56 -9.39
N PHE A 20 -11.32 -26.85 -8.62
CA PHE A 20 -11.13 -25.46 -8.25
C PHE A 20 -11.04 -25.35 -6.73
N ASP A 21 -9.85 -25.51 -6.20
CA ASP A 21 -9.56 -25.49 -4.76
C ASP A 21 -8.76 -24.22 -4.38
N GLU A 22 -9.10 -23.08 -4.99
CA GLU A 22 -8.38 -21.83 -4.79
C GLU A 22 -9.13 -20.91 -3.84
N VAL A 23 -8.38 -20.09 -3.08
CA VAL A 23 -8.89 -18.96 -2.32
C VAL A 23 -8.78 -17.73 -3.18
N LEU A 24 -9.91 -17.16 -3.58
CA LEU A 24 -9.97 -15.93 -4.36
C LEU A 24 -10.01 -14.71 -3.42
N ILE A 25 -9.08 -13.80 -3.61
CA ILE A 25 -9.02 -12.53 -2.88
C ILE A 25 -9.14 -11.40 -3.88
N PHE A 26 -10.18 -10.58 -3.72
CA PHE A 26 -10.40 -9.38 -4.52
C PHE A 26 -9.99 -8.15 -3.71
N SER A 27 -9.13 -7.31 -4.28
CA SER A 27 -8.73 -6.03 -3.69
C SER A 27 -9.20 -4.89 -4.58
N THR A 28 -9.80 -3.88 -4.00
CA THR A 28 -10.33 -2.73 -4.72
C THR A 28 -10.39 -1.49 -3.85
N ASN A 29 -10.29 -0.32 -4.47
CA ASN A 29 -10.58 0.99 -3.87
C ASN A 29 -11.98 1.52 -4.23
N LEU A 30 -12.78 0.75 -4.97
CA LEU A 30 -14.17 1.10 -5.30
C LEU A 30 -15.12 0.54 -4.25
N ARG A 31 -16.30 1.17 -4.14
CA ARG A 31 -17.35 0.62 -3.30
C ARG A 31 -17.83 -0.72 -3.88
N PRO A 32 -18.14 -1.73 -3.05
CA PRO A 32 -18.54 -3.05 -3.55
C PRO A 32 -19.68 -3.01 -4.58
N LEU A 33 -20.67 -2.15 -4.40
CA LEU A 33 -21.81 -2.00 -5.33
C LEU A 33 -21.45 -1.35 -6.67
N ASP A 34 -20.31 -0.65 -6.75
CA ASP A 34 -19.80 -0.08 -8.00
C ASP A 34 -19.01 -1.12 -8.82
N LEU A 35 -18.64 -2.24 -8.20
CA LEU A 35 -17.85 -3.32 -8.80
C LEU A 35 -18.67 -4.46 -9.37
N ALA A 36 -19.72 -4.84 -8.66
CA ALA A 36 -20.48 -6.03 -8.98
C ALA A 36 -21.92 -5.92 -8.46
N ASP A 37 -22.80 -6.72 -9.08
CA ASP A 37 -24.17 -6.82 -8.65
C ASP A 37 -24.31 -7.44 -7.23
N GLU A 38 -25.47 -7.24 -6.64
CA GLU A 38 -25.75 -7.72 -5.29
C GLU A 38 -25.71 -9.26 -5.19
N ALA A 39 -26.05 -9.96 -6.27
CA ALA A 39 -26.04 -11.42 -6.30
C ALA A 39 -24.61 -11.97 -6.26
N PHE A 40 -23.67 -11.34 -6.95
CA PHE A 40 -22.25 -11.67 -6.86
C PHE A 40 -21.68 -11.34 -5.49
N LEU A 41 -21.99 -10.16 -4.94
CA LEU A 41 -21.50 -9.74 -3.63
C LEU A 41 -21.97 -10.64 -2.48
N ARG A 42 -23.16 -11.25 -2.58
CA ARG A 42 -23.66 -12.23 -1.60
C ARG A 42 -22.82 -13.52 -1.57
N ARG A 43 -22.15 -13.87 -2.66
CA ARG A 43 -21.29 -15.06 -2.76
C ARG A 43 -19.89 -14.86 -2.20
N ILE A 44 -19.49 -13.61 -1.95
CA ILE A 44 -18.23 -13.30 -1.28
C ILE A 44 -18.42 -13.45 0.22
N GLY A 45 -17.83 -14.50 0.80
CA GLY A 45 -18.03 -14.85 2.21
C GLY A 45 -17.49 -13.81 3.19
N TYR A 46 -16.35 -13.20 2.88
CA TYR A 46 -15.72 -12.19 3.74
C TYR A 46 -15.54 -10.87 2.99
N LYS A 47 -15.93 -9.79 3.63
CA LYS A 47 -15.73 -8.42 3.15
C LYS A 47 -15.01 -7.64 4.23
N ILE A 48 -13.78 -7.25 3.95
CA ILE A 48 -12.93 -6.51 4.87
C ILE A 48 -12.83 -5.08 4.34
N HIS A 49 -13.26 -4.13 5.14
CA HIS A 49 -13.13 -2.71 4.85
C HIS A 49 -11.90 -2.17 5.60
N PHE A 50 -11.07 -1.43 4.89
CA PHE A 50 -9.94 -0.71 5.47
C PHE A 50 -10.29 0.77 5.51
N ASP A 51 -10.45 1.29 6.73
CA ASP A 51 -10.68 2.70 6.97
C ASP A 51 -9.40 3.54 6.84
N HIS A 52 -9.56 4.83 6.98
CA HIS A 52 -8.41 5.75 7.07
C HIS A 52 -7.56 5.42 8.29
N LEU A 53 -6.24 5.51 8.13
CA LEU A 53 -5.32 5.31 9.23
C LEU A 53 -5.43 6.44 10.25
N THR A 54 -5.40 6.07 11.53
CA THR A 54 -5.11 7.00 12.61
C THR A 54 -3.60 7.29 12.67
N GLU A 55 -3.21 8.38 13.32
CA GLU A 55 -1.80 8.69 13.54
C GLU A 55 -1.06 7.57 14.26
N ASP A 56 -1.67 6.98 15.30
CA ASP A 56 -1.06 5.89 16.06
C ASP A 56 -0.77 4.66 15.18
N MET A 57 -1.73 4.25 14.34
CA MET A 57 -1.54 3.16 13.38
C MET A 57 -0.44 3.50 12.37
N TYR A 58 -0.37 4.75 11.92
CA TYR A 58 0.68 5.18 10.99
C TYR A 58 2.07 5.10 11.62
N ARG A 59 2.20 5.49 12.90
CA ARG A 59 3.44 5.39 13.67
C ARG A 59 3.88 3.94 13.89
N GLU A 60 2.94 3.01 14.10
CA GLU A 60 3.23 1.57 14.16
C GLU A 60 3.78 1.05 12.83
N ILE A 61 3.09 1.35 11.72
CA ILE A 61 3.52 0.96 10.38
C ILE A 61 4.92 1.53 10.05
N TRP A 62 5.20 2.77 10.47
CA TRP A 62 6.52 3.37 10.30
C TRP A 62 7.61 2.59 11.06
N ARG A 63 7.32 2.20 12.29
CA ARG A 63 8.26 1.41 13.12
C ARG A 63 8.55 0.06 12.46
N ASP A 64 7.52 -0.62 12.00
CA ASP A 64 7.63 -1.91 11.33
C ASP A 64 8.42 -1.78 10.03
N ALA A 65 8.14 -0.76 9.22
CA ALA A 65 8.86 -0.50 7.98
C ALA A 65 10.34 -0.18 8.22
N CYS A 66 10.68 0.53 9.30
CA CYS A 66 12.08 0.74 9.71
C CYS A 66 12.75 -0.60 10.05
N ALA A 67 12.08 -1.47 10.80
CA ALA A 67 12.61 -2.78 11.16
C ALA A 67 12.83 -3.67 9.92
N GLU A 68 11.86 -3.74 9.02
CA GLU A 68 11.95 -4.49 7.76
C GLU A 68 13.15 -4.05 6.89
N GLN A 69 13.41 -2.74 6.84
CA GLN A 69 14.49 -2.18 6.04
C GLN A 69 15.82 -2.04 6.79
N SER A 70 15.89 -2.55 8.02
CA SER A 70 17.09 -2.47 8.89
C SER A 70 17.54 -1.02 9.14
N ILE A 71 16.60 -0.10 9.24
CA ILE A 71 16.84 1.29 9.58
C ILE A 71 16.62 1.48 11.09
N HIS A 72 17.54 2.18 11.74
CA HIS A 72 17.36 2.51 13.15
C HIS A 72 16.15 3.44 13.34
N TYR A 73 15.18 3.00 14.14
CA TYR A 73 14.00 3.80 14.45
C TYR A 73 14.37 5.01 15.32
N GLN A 74 13.98 6.19 14.89
CA GLN A 74 14.22 7.46 15.58
C GLN A 74 12.85 8.16 15.79
N PRO A 75 12.40 8.34 17.04
CA PRO A 75 11.11 8.99 17.34
C PRO A 75 11.00 10.39 16.73
N GLU A 76 12.09 11.14 16.70
CA GLU A 76 12.13 12.51 16.20
C GLU A 76 11.80 12.56 14.69
N MET A 77 12.20 11.53 13.94
CA MET A 77 11.97 11.47 12.50
C MET A 77 10.50 11.21 12.16
N ILE A 78 9.82 10.34 12.92
CA ILE A 78 8.38 10.14 12.71
C ILE A 78 7.57 11.33 13.21
N ASP A 79 8.00 12.01 14.28
CA ASP A 79 7.37 13.24 14.75
C ASP A 79 7.46 14.34 13.69
N TYR A 80 8.64 14.53 13.10
CA TYR A 80 8.84 15.44 11.97
C TYR A 80 7.96 15.08 10.76
N LEU A 81 7.93 13.80 10.38
CA LEU A 81 7.11 13.33 9.26
C LEU A 81 5.62 13.63 9.48
N VAL A 82 5.10 13.36 10.67
CA VAL A 82 3.68 13.58 11.00
C VAL A 82 3.34 15.05 11.09
N SER A 83 4.10 15.81 11.87
CA SER A 83 3.78 17.21 12.19
C SER A 83 4.12 18.16 11.04
N ASP A 84 5.30 18.00 10.46
CA ASP A 84 5.80 18.94 9.46
C ASP A 84 5.40 18.55 8.04
N LEU A 85 5.59 17.31 7.64
CA LEU A 85 5.32 16.92 6.26
C LEU A 85 3.83 16.63 6.03
N HIS A 86 3.24 15.71 6.79
CA HIS A 86 1.80 15.45 6.69
C HIS A 86 0.95 16.61 7.14
N GLY A 87 1.31 17.23 8.28
CA GLY A 87 0.55 18.33 8.88
C GLY A 87 0.52 19.59 8.01
N LYS A 88 1.67 20.01 7.48
CA LYS A 88 1.75 21.23 6.63
C LYS A 88 1.11 21.04 5.26
N THR A 89 1.10 19.83 4.73
CA THR A 89 0.55 19.54 3.40
C THR A 89 -0.88 19.02 3.45
N GLU A 90 -1.44 18.82 4.65
CA GLU A 90 -2.75 18.20 4.85
C GLU A 90 -2.91 16.83 4.15
N THR A 91 -1.79 16.13 3.96
CA THR A 91 -1.76 14.83 3.28
C THR A 91 -2.26 13.74 4.22
N PRO A 92 -3.30 12.97 3.86
CA PRO A 92 -3.81 11.91 4.71
C PRO A 92 -2.81 10.76 4.85
N PHE A 93 -2.83 10.09 6.00
CA PHE A 93 -2.01 8.90 6.24
C PHE A 93 -2.45 7.74 5.36
N LYS A 94 -1.49 7.09 4.69
CA LYS A 94 -1.71 5.85 3.94
C LYS A 94 -0.68 4.79 4.33
N PRO A 95 -1.06 3.50 4.32
CA PRO A 95 -0.16 2.42 4.77
C PRO A 95 1.06 2.23 3.87
N CYS A 96 1.01 2.67 2.61
CA CYS A 96 2.14 2.59 1.69
C CYS A 96 3.22 3.65 1.93
N HIS A 97 2.85 4.84 2.46
CA HIS A 97 3.79 5.96 2.62
C HIS A 97 5.05 5.59 3.40
N PRO A 98 5.00 4.92 4.58
CA PRO A 98 6.20 4.57 5.32
C PRO A 98 7.21 3.77 4.51
N ARG A 99 6.77 2.70 3.85
CA ARG A 99 7.66 1.85 3.04
C ARG A 99 8.27 2.62 1.88
N ASP A 100 7.46 3.38 1.16
CA ASP A 100 7.86 4.08 -0.05
C ASP A 100 8.83 5.22 0.27
N LEU A 101 8.53 6.02 1.30
CA LEU A 101 9.39 7.12 1.75
C LEU A 101 10.74 6.62 2.27
N LEU A 102 10.74 5.56 3.09
CA LEU A 102 11.98 4.94 3.57
C LEU A 102 12.78 4.34 2.40
N GLY A 103 12.13 3.72 1.44
CA GLY A 103 12.76 3.19 0.23
C GLY A 103 13.51 4.27 -0.55
N ILE A 104 12.84 5.40 -0.83
CA ILE A 104 13.45 6.56 -1.52
C ILE A 104 14.61 7.14 -0.72
N ALA A 105 14.45 7.28 0.61
CA ALA A 105 15.51 7.76 1.48
C ALA A 105 16.74 6.83 1.46
N MET A 106 16.53 5.52 1.52
CA MET A 106 17.58 4.51 1.44
C MET A 106 18.33 4.54 0.09
N ASP A 107 17.61 4.65 -1.00
CA ASP A 107 18.21 4.73 -2.33
C ASP A 107 19.09 6.00 -2.46
N ARG A 108 18.62 7.12 -1.90
CA ARG A 108 19.41 8.36 -1.85
C ARG A 108 20.67 8.20 -1.02
N MET A 109 20.59 7.54 0.15
CA MET A 109 21.76 7.26 1.00
C MET A 109 22.77 6.37 0.29
N ARG A 110 22.32 5.29 -0.35
CA ARG A 110 23.16 4.38 -1.14
C ARG A 110 23.86 5.12 -2.27
N TYR A 111 23.11 5.92 -3.03
CA TYR A 111 23.67 6.72 -4.13
C TYR A 111 24.76 7.69 -3.65
N LYS A 112 24.58 8.32 -2.49
CA LYS A 112 25.54 9.26 -1.92
C LYS A 112 26.63 8.60 -1.07
N ASN A 113 26.67 7.28 -0.95
CA ASN A 113 27.59 6.54 -0.06
C ASN A 113 27.56 7.06 1.39
N LYS A 114 26.40 7.44 1.89
CA LYS A 114 26.19 7.92 3.26
C LYS A 114 25.75 6.78 4.18
N PRO A 115 26.02 6.86 5.51
CA PRO A 115 25.54 5.89 6.48
C PRO A 115 24.00 5.88 6.51
N SER A 116 23.42 4.73 6.87
CA SER A 116 21.96 4.51 6.96
C SER A 116 21.36 5.21 8.20
N VAL A 117 21.45 6.54 8.25
CA VAL A 117 20.88 7.37 9.30
C VAL A 117 19.88 8.31 8.66
N LEU A 118 18.62 8.26 9.12
CA LEU A 118 17.58 9.18 8.68
C LEU A 118 17.87 10.59 9.19
N THR A 119 17.55 11.58 8.37
CA THR A 119 17.60 13.00 8.70
C THR A 119 16.37 13.68 8.10
N GLU A 120 16.00 14.84 8.66
CA GLU A 120 14.91 15.66 8.12
C GLU A 120 15.13 15.98 6.63
N GLU A 121 16.34 16.37 6.23
CA GLU A 121 16.70 16.64 4.82
C GLU A 121 16.44 15.43 3.90
N LEU A 122 16.65 14.21 4.41
CA LEU A 122 16.37 12.99 3.65
C LEU A 122 14.88 12.71 3.54
N LEU A 123 14.13 12.99 4.59
CA LEU A 123 12.67 12.86 4.59
C LEU A 123 12.03 13.90 3.67
N ASP A 124 12.52 15.14 3.69
CA ASP A 124 12.09 16.18 2.74
C ASP A 124 12.32 15.74 1.29
N PHE A 125 13.50 15.26 1.00
CA PHE A 125 13.81 14.74 -0.34
C PHE A 125 12.92 13.58 -0.74
N ALA A 126 12.69 12.63 0.17
CA ALA A 126 11.81 11.49 -0.09
C ALA A 126 10.37 11.95 -0.32
N TRP A 127 9.89 12.87 0.50
CA TRP A 127 8.58 13.48 0.39
C TRP A 127 8.37 14.19 -0.95
N GLU A 128 9.26 15.11 -1.30
CA GLU A 128 9.23 15.83 -2.57
C GLU A 128 9.28 14.88 -3.78
N SER A 129 10.09 13.82 -3.68
CA SER A 129 10.21 12.81 -4.75
C SER A 129 8.95 11.96 -4.89
N TYR A 130 8.28 11.63 -3.78
CA TYR A 130 7.09 10.80 -3.77
C TYR A 130 5.84 11.58 -4.19
N PHE A 131 5.68 12.78 -3.66
CA PHE A 131 4.55 13.66 -3.93
C PHE A 131 4.88 14.69 -5.02
N VAL A 132 5.56 14.29 -6.08
CA VAL A 132 5.82 15.18 -7.22
C VAL A 132 4.49 15.78 -7.66
N SER A 133 4.29 17.05 -7.35
CA SER A 133 3.17 17.78 -7.86
C SER A 133 3.34 17.94 -9.38
N VAL A 134 2.45 17.36 -10.15
CA VAL A 134 2.36 17.53 -11.63
C VAL A 134 1.94 18.98 -11.98
N SER A 135 2.32 19.95 -11.17
CA SER A 135 1.97 21.36 -11.33
C SER A 135 3.14 22.21 -11.84
N SER A 136 3.81 21.76 -12.90
CA SER A 136 4.62 22.68 -13.72
C SER A 136 4.89 22.12 -15.11
N ALA A 137 3.81 21.91 -15.87
CA ALA A 137 3.87 21.89 -17.32
C ALA A 137 2.79 22.85 -17.82
N ALA A 138 3.08 24.12 -17.75
CA ALA A 138 2.39 25.17 -18.49
C ALA A 138 3.42 25.90 -19.35
#